data_5bf4de49e2f398cf0e1cb22bf0119e77
#
_entry.id   5bf4de49e2f398cf0e1cb22bf0119e77
#
_cell.length_a   1.000
_cell.length_b   1.000
_cell.length_c   1.000
_cell.angle_alpha   90.00
_cell.angle_beta   90.00
_cell.angle_gamma   90.00
#
_symmetry.space_group_name_H-M   'P 1'
#
loop_
_entity.id
_entity.type
_entity.pdbx_description
1 polymer ?
#
loop_
_entity_poly.entity_id
_entity_poly.type
_entity_poly.pdbx_seq_one_letter_code
_entity_poly.pdbx_strand_id
1 'polypeptide(L)'
;MTNVIEMMTSLYPVSDDTIQLLKDNVTLCHFPKKYQLIKANQYSRSAYFIEKGMTRSYWLVNGEEITTSFSCEGGIVFSMDELYYNKMSEEFVETLEDVVAYKIALSDLIRLF
;
A
#
# COMPACT_ATOMS: atom_id res chain seq x y z
N MET A 1 1.57 -7.34 -12.74
CA MET A 1 2.33 -6.21 -12.17
C MET A 1 2.68 -5.10 -13.16
N THR A 2 1.95 -4.98 -14.25
CA THR A 2 2.30 -4.00 -15.30
C THR A 2 2.30 -2.56 -14.79
N ASN A 3 1.22 -2.13 -14.15
CA ASN A 3 1.10 -0.75 -13.67
C ASN A 3 2.08 -0.44 -12.54
N VAL A 4 2.33 -1.39 -11.66
CA VAL A 4 3.29 -1.23 -10.56
C VAL A 4 4.70 -1.06 -11.11
N ILE A 5 5.12 -1.91 -12.04
CA ILE A 5 6.46 -1.87 -12.64
C ILE A 5 6.65 -0.61 -13.47
N GLU A 6 5.64 -0.20 -14.26
CA GLU A 6 5.70 1.03 -15.04
C GLU A 6 5.89 2.26 -14.13
N MET A 7 5.18 2.35 -13.02
CA MET A 7 5.32 3.45 -12.09
C MET A 7 6.72 3.46 -11.46
N MET A 8 7.21 2.31 -11.01
CA MET A 8 8.55 2.21 -10.41
C MET A 8 9.64 2.63 -11.39
N THR A 9 9.60 2.12 -12.61
CA THR A 9 10.62 2.42 -13.62
C THR A 9 10.54 3.84 -14.16
N SER A 10 9.37 4.49 -14.08
CA SER A 10 9.21 5.89 -14.46
C SER A 10 9.82 6.86 -13.45
N LEU A 11 9.88 6.47 -12.18
CA LEU A 11 10.38 7.32 -11.09
C LEU A 11 11.87 7.11 -10.82
N TYR A 12 12.36 5.88 -10.93
CA TYR A 12 13.73 5.51 -10.59
C TYR A 12 14.27 4.48 -11.56
N PRO A 13 15.60 4.51 -11.84
CA PRO A 13 16.24 3.41 -12.55
C PRO A 13 16.27 2.18 -11.64
N VAL A 14 15.46 1.19 -11.93
CA VAL A 14 15.35 -0.05 -11.15
C VAL A 14 15.92 -1.19 -11.98
N SER A 15 16.84 -1.96 -11.39
CA SER A 15 17.45 -3.10 -12.08
C SER A 15 16.47 -4.27 -12.22
N ASP A 16 16.72 -5.12 -13.22
CA ASP A 16 15.91 -6.34 -13.42
C ASP A 16 15.99 -7.26 -12.20
N ASP A 17 17.13 -7.31 -11.52
CA ASP A 17 17.30 -8.10 -10.29
C ASP A 17 16.39 -7.61 -9.18
N THR A 18 16.27 -6.30 -9.00
CA THR A 18 15.39 -5.70 -7.99
C THR A 18 13.93 -5.99 -8.32
N ILE A 19 13.53 -5.89 -9.59
CA ILE A 19 12.18 -6.23 -10.04
C ILE A 19 11.88 -7.71 -9.74
N GLN A 20 12.82 -8.60 -10.00
CA GLN A 20 12.64 -10.02 -9.74
C GLN A 20 12.50 -10.30 -8.23
N LEU A 21 13.32 -9.66 -7.39
CA LEU A 21 13.21 -9.76 -5.94
C LEU A 21 11.85 -9.28 -5.44
N LEU A 22 11.33 -8.19 -6.01
CA LEU A 22 9.99 -7.71 -5.69
C LEU A 22 8.94 -8.77 -6.05
N LYS A 23 8.98 -9.32 -7.27
CA LYS A 23 8.04 -10.35 -7.72
C LYS A 23 8.06 -11.60 -6.84
N ASP A 24 9.23 -11.97 -6.33
CA ASP A 24 9.40 -13.16 -5.49
C ASP A 24 8.86 -12.98 -4.07
N ASN A 25 8.65 -11.74 -3.63
CA ASN A 25 8.28 -11.41 -2.26
C ASN A 25 6.86 -10.83 -2.12
N VAL A 26 6.08 -10.78 -3.19
CA VAL A 26 4.72 -10.25 -3.17
C VAL A 26 3.69 -11.36 -3.35
N THR A 27 2.48 -11.09 -2.85
CA THR A 27 1.32 -11.96 -3.01
C THR A 27 0.21 -11.18 -3.71
N LEU A 28 -0.33 -11.74 -4.78
CA LEU A 28 -1.48 -11.15 -5.48
C LEU A 28 -2.72 -11.25 -4.60
N CYS A 29 -3.41 -10.12 -4.42
CA CYS A 29 -4.62 -10.02 -3.61
C CYS A 29 -5.71 -9.29 -4.38
N HIS A 30 -6.96 -9.71 -4.13
CA HIS A 30 -8.16 -9.04 -4.62
C HIS A 30 -8.97 -8.58 -3.43
N PHE A 31 -9.34 -7.30 -3.41
CA PHE A 31 -10.14 -6.71 -2.33
C PHE A 31 -11.42 -6.12 -2.90
N PRO A 32 -12.57 -6.38 -2.25
CA PRO A 32 -13.81 -5.73 -2.66
C PRO A 32 -13.81 -4.25 -2.28
N LYS A 33 -14.76 -3.51 -2.84
CA LYS A 33 -15.03 -2.13 -2.43
C LYS A 33 -15.30 -2.05 -0.92
N LYS A 34 -14.83 -0.99 -0.29
CA LYS A 34 -14.98 -0.70 1.15
C LYS A 34 -14.23 -1.68 2.08
N TYR A 35 -13.21 -2.33 1.56
CA TYR A 35 -12.32 -3.15 2.38
C TYR A 35 -11.27 -2.25 3.04
N GLN A 36 -11.03 -2.43 4.33
CA GLN A 36 -9.99 -1.68 5.05
C GLN A 36 -8.65 -2.41 4.98
N LEU A 37 -7.73 -1.86 4.20
CA LEU A 37 -6.37 -2.38 4.07
C LEU A 37 -5.53 -2.09 5.31
N ILE A 38 -5.71 -0.90 5.88
CA ILE A 38 -5.03 -0.43 7.09
C ILE A 38 -6.09 0.11 8.03
N LYS A 39 -5.99 -0.26 9.29
CA LYS A 39 -6.90 0.19 10.34
C LYS A 39 -6.12 0.95 11.41
N ALA A 40 -6.71 2.06 11.88
CA ALA A 40 -6.13 2.83 12.97
C ALA A 40 -6.04 2.00 14.25
N ASN A 41 -5.05 2.29 15.07
CA ASN A 41 -4.78 1.62 16.35
C ASN A 41 -4.44 0.14 16.21
N GLN A 42 -3.92 -0.26 15.07
CA GLN A 42 -3.46 -1.62 14.76
C GLN A 42 -2.17 -1.59 13.97
N TYR A 43 -1.43 -2.70 13.99
CA TYR A 43 -0.32 -2.94 13.08
C TYR A 43 -0.82 -3.76 11.90
N SER A 44 -0.64 -3.28 10.68
CA SER A 44 -0.92 -4.04 9.46
C SER A 44 0.26 -4.93 9.07
N ARG A 45 1.47 -4.46 9.33
CA ARG A 45 2.76 -5.09 9.00
C ARG A 45 2.93 -5.40 7.52
N SER A 46 2.16 -4.73 6.67
CA SER A 46 2.13 -4.97 5.23
C SER A 46 2.04 -3.67 4.46
N ALA A 47 2.54 -3.72 3.22
CA ALA A 47 2.31 -2.70 2.21
C ALA A 47 1.61 -3.33 1.01
N TYR A 48 0.97 -2.50 0.21
CA TYR A 48 0.19 -2.94 -0.95
C TYR A 48 0.57 -2.08 -2.16
N PHE A 49 1.05 -2.73 -3.21
CA PHE A 49 1.24 -2.08 -4.51
C PHE A 49 -0.06 -2.20 -5.30
N ILE A 50 -0.67 -1.07 -5.65
CA ILE A 50 -1.96 -1.05 -6.35
C ILE A 50 -1.74 -1.28 -7.84
N GLU A 51 -2.22 -2.41 -8.34
CA GLU A 51 -2.20 -2.71 -9.77
C GLU A 51 -3.44 -2.16 -10.47
N LYS A 52 -4.61 -2.24 -9.81
CA LYS A 52 -5.88 -1.75 -10.33
C LYS A 52 -6.77 -1.29 -9.19
N GLY A 53 -7.43 -0.16 -9.38
CA GLY A 53 -8.38 0.39 -8.43
C GLY A 53 -7.88 1.60 -7.69
N MET A 54 -8.65 2.06 -6.71
CA MET A 54 -8.37 3.27 -5.94
C MET A 54 -8.63 3.05 -4.46
N THR A 55 -7.80 3.67 -3.63
CA THR A 55 -7.95 3.67 -2.17
C THR A 55 -8.00 5.09 -1.64
N ARG A 56 -8.55 5.24 -0.45
CA ARG A 56 -8.63 6.50 0.29
C ARG A 56 -8.01 6.31 1.67
N SER A 57 -7.12 7.22 2.05
CA SER A 57 -6.60 7.31 3.41
C SER A 57 -7.34 8.39 4.17
N TYR A 58 -7.69 8.14 5.43
CA TYR A 58 -8.41 9.12 6.23
C TYR A 58 -8.13 8.95 7.72
N TRP A 59 -8.36 10.04 8.47
CA TRP A 59 -8.37 10.05 9.92
C TRP A 59 -9.81 10.14 10.43
N LEU A 60 -10.06 9.60 11.62
CA LEU A 60 -11.29 9.87 12.36
C LEU A 60 -10.98 10.92 13.43
N VAL A 61 -11.67 12.06 13.36
CA VAL A 61 -11.53 13.16 14.30
C VAL A 61 -12.91 13.51 14.80
N ASN A 62 -13.16 13.26 16.09
CA ASN A 62 -14.48 13.50 16.72
C ASN A 62 -15.64 12.83 15.97
N GLY A 63 -15.41 11.61 15.45
CA GLY A 63 -16.41 10.85 14.71
C GLY A 63 -16.53 11.22 13.23
N GLU A 64 -15.77 12.19 12.75
CA GLU A 64 -15.78 12.61 11.35
C GLU A 64 -14.56 12.05 10.60
N GLU A 65 -14.80 11.59 9.37
CA GLU A 65 -13.74 11.12 8.48
C GLU A 65 -13.11 12.30 7.74
N ILE A 66 -11.80 12.44 7.91
CA ILE A 66 -11.03 13.47 7.22
C ILE A 66 -10.09 12.80 6.23
N THR A 67 -10.36 12.91 4.94
CA THR A 67 -9.54 12.32 3.89
C THR A 67 -8.19 13.01 3.81
N THR A 68 -7.11 12.22 3.86
CA THR A 68 -5.75 12.72 3.79
C THR A 68 -5.12 12.52 2.43
N SER A 69 -5.45 11.42 1.74
CA SER A 69 -4.89 11.14 0.41
C SER A 69 -5.69 10.06 -0.32
N PHE A 70 -5.40 9.93 -1.61
CA PHE A 70 -5.89 8.86 -2.46
C PHE A 70 -4.69 8.14 -3.11
N SER A 71 -4.84 6.85 -3.36
CA SER A 71 -3.86 6.08 -4.14
C SER A 71 -4.59 5.31 -5.24
N CYS A 72 -3.97 5.24 -6.40
CA CYS A 72 -4.50 4.54 -7.58
C CYS A 72 -3.42 3.67 -8.22
N GLU A 73 -3.64 3.25 -9.46
CA GLU A 73 -2.73 2.36 -10.18
C GLU A 73 -1.28 2.84 -10.13
N GLY A 74 -0.38 1.95 -9.76
CA GLY A 74 1.03 2.21 -9.59
C GLY A 74 1.42 2.76 -8.22
N GLY A 75 0.44 3.16 -7.39
CA GLY A 75 0.70 3.67 -6.05
C GLY A 75 1.03 2.57 -5.05
N ILE A 76 1.57 2.99 -3.92
CA ILE A 76 1.82 2.10 -2.79
C ILE A 76 1.04 2.57 -1.57
N VAL A 77 0.44 1.63 -0.86
CA VAL A 77 -0.30 1.86 0.37
C VAL A 77 0.43 1.22 1.53
N PHE A 78 0.77 2.01 2.53
CA PHE A 78 1.39 1.53 3.77
C PHE A 78 1.15 2.53 4.90
N SER A 79 1.37 2.09 6.14
CA SER A 79 1.32 2.98 7.30
C SER A 79 2.68 3.63 7.50
N MET A 80 2.75 4.96 7.37
CA MET A 80 3.97 5.72 7.66
C MET A 80 4.35 5.60 9.14
N ASP A 81 3.38 5.50 10.03
CA ASP A 81 3.62 5.33 11.46
C ASP A 81 4.36 4.03 11.76
N GLU A 82 3.95 2.92 11.11
CA GLU A 82 4.63 1.64 11.27
C GLU A 82 6.03 1.65 10.66
N LEU A 83 6.16 2.22 9.45
CA LEU A 83 7.41 2.19 8.71
C LEU A 83 8.49 3.07 9.34
N TYR A 84 8.14 4.31 9.71
CA TYR A 84 9.12 5.30 10.16
C TYR A 84 9.23 5.41 11.68
N TYR A 85 8.17 5.09 12.42
CA TYR A 85 8.11 5.32 13.86
C TYR A 85 7.89 4.05 14.67
N ASN A 86 7.72 2.91 14.02
CA ASN A 86 7.46 1.62 14.66
C ASN A 86 6.30 1.67 15.68
N LYS A 87 5.24 2.34 15.32
CA LYS A 87 4.03 2.45 16.14
C LYS A 87 2.78 2.13 15.31
N MET A 88 1.66 1.88 16.00
CA MET A 88 0.38 1.60 15.35
C MET A 88 -0.06 2.76 14.46
N SER A 89 -0.73 2.45 13.35
CA SER A 89 -1.27 3.44 12.44
C SER A 89 -2.29 4.34 13.13
N GLU A 90 -2.29 5.62 12.78
CA GLU A 90 -3.34 6.57 13.14
C GLU A 90 -4.35 6.75 12.00
N GLU A 91 -4.03 6.26 10.82
CA GLU A 91 -4.87 6.37 9.63
C GLU A 91 -5.59 5.06 9.33
N PHE A 92 -6.75 5.21 8.69
CA PHE A 92 -7.42 4.13 7.97
C PHE A 92 -7.11 4.24 6.49
N VAL A 93 -7.03 3.12 5.79
CA VAL A 93 -6.99 3.08 4.34
C VAL A 93 -8.05 2.10 3.85
N GLU A 94 -8.95 2.59 3.01
CA GLU A 94 -10.11 1.86 2.52
C GLU A 94 -10.15 1.85 1.01
N THR A 95 -10.56 0.74 0.42
CA THR A 95 -10.77 0.64 -1.03
C THR A 95 -12.05 1.39 -1.41
N LEU A 96 -11.97 2.17 -2.50
CA LEU A 96 -13.13 2.91 -3.04
C LEU A 96 -13.86 2.13 -4.15
N GLU A 97 -13.24 1.08 -4.64
CA GLU A 97 -13.75 0.18 -5.67
C GLU A 97 -13.07 -1.17 -5.50
N ASP A 98 -13.37 -2.15 -6.34
CA ASP A 98 -12.64 -3.41 -6.33
C ASP A 98 -11.17 -3.15 -6.67
N VAL A 99 -10.27 -3.69 -5.88
CA VAL A 99 -8.83 -3.45 -5.98
C VAL A 99 -8.08 -4.75 -6.23
N VAL A 100 -7.15 -4.70 -7.16
CA VAL A 100 -6.12 -5.72 -7.36
C VAL A 100 -4.82 -5.14 -6.87
N ALA A 101 -4.17 -5.81 -5.93
CA ALA A 101 -2.95 -5.33 -5.32
C ALA A 101 -1.96 -6.46 -5.07
N TYR A 102 -0.69 -6.08 -4.93
CA TYR A 102 0.38 -6.99 -4.53
C TYR A 102 0.81 -6.64 -3.12
N LYS A 103 0.58 -7.58 -2.21
CA LYS A 103 0.91 -7.43 -0.79
C LYS A 103 2.35 -7.84 -0.54
N ILE A 104 3.07 -7.04 0.22
CA ILE A 104 4.42 -7.33 0.69
C ILE A 104 4.52 -7.04 2.19
N ALA A 105 5.29 -7.86 2.91
CA ALA A 105 5.56 -7.56 4.31
C ALA A 105 6.41 -6.28 4.42
N LEU A 106 6.13 -5.43 5.41
CA LEU A 106 6.91 -4.19 5.61
C LEU A 106 8.40 -4.49 5.81
N SER A 107 8.74 -5.57 6.51
CA SER A 107 10.13 -5.98 6.69
C SER A 107 10.83 -6.28 5.36
N ASP A 108 10.13 -6.91 4.43
CA ASP A 108 10.66 -7.18 3.10
C ASP A 108 10.78 -5.91 2.27
N LEU A 109 9.80 -5.01 2.37
CA LEU A 109 9.84 -3.71 1.70
C LEU A 109 11.07 -2.91 2.13
N ILE A 110 11.33 -2.84 3.44
CA ILE A 110 12.49 -2.15 4.00
C ILE A 110 13.79 -2.79 3.50
N ARG A 111 13.85 -4.11 3.47
CA ARG A 111 15.03 -4.86 3.03
C ARG A 111 15.35 -4.64 1.54
N LEU A 112 14.31 -4.53 0.69
CA LEU A 112 14.47 -4.40 -0.76
C LEU A 112 14.67 -2.96 -1.22
N PHE A 113 14.23 -2.01 -0.45
CA PHE A 113 14.27 -0.58 -0.77
C PHE A 113 14.83 0.23 0.41
#